data_7ba6858cf3d82a43ea1c13081fca54e2
#
_entry.id   7ba6858cf3d82a43ea1c13081fca54e2
#
_cell.length_a   1.000
_cell.length_b   1.000
_cell.length_c   1.000
_cell.angle_alpha   90.00
_cell.angle_beta   90.00
_cell.angle_gamma   90.00
#
_symmetry.space_group_name_H-M   'P 1'
#
loop_
_entity.id
_entity.type
_entity.pdbx_description
1 polymer ?
#
loop_
_entity_poly.entity_id
_entity_poly.type
_entity_poly.pdbx_seq_one_letter_code
_entity_poly.pdbx_strand_id
1 'polypeptide(L)'
;MKQNYTLMGGKAWCCFSVFYSRKAWGSLLTEVVSFYREFQSLFHYFVAYFSEQQGEHIKVTFSFDIENMVEIQERVDTHFLLFLNQKPSVHPK
;
A
#
# COMPACT_ATOMS: atom_id res chain seq x y z
N MET A 1 2.29 7.39 6.34
CA MET A 1 2.52 6.62 5.10
C MET A 1 2.79 7.59 3.96
N LYS A 2 3.91 7.43 3.31
CA LYS A 2 4.29 8.29 2.19
C LYS A 2 4.25 7.49 0.89
N GLN A 3 3.49 7.97 -0.09
CA GLN A 3 3.40 7.36 -1.41
C GLN A 3 4.44 8.01 -2.34
N ASN A 4 5.23 7.18 -3.02
CA ASN A 4 6.20 7.63 -4.00
C ASN A 4 5.76 7.18 -5.38
N TYR A 5 5.66 8.12 -6.32
CA TYR A 5 5.23 7.83 -7.68
C TYR A 5 6.36 8.13 -8.66
N THR A 6 6.56 7.23 -9.61
CA THR A 6 7.52 7.40 -10.72
C THR A 6 6.75 7.20 -12.03
N LEU A 7 6.85 8.17 -12.93
CA LEU A 7 6.14 8.13 -14.22
C LEU A 7 7.12 7.70 -15.31
N MET A 8 6.72 6.73 -16.12
CA MET A 8 7.56 6.22 -17.18
C MET A 8 6.72 5.65 -18.32
N GLY A 9 6.81 6.24 -19.50
CA GLY A 9 6.20 5.69 -20.72
C GLY A 9 4.69 5.48 -20.64
N GLY A 10 3.95 6.43 -20.07
CA GLY A 10 2.50 6.33 -19.93
C GLY A 10 2.05 5.47 -18.76
N LYS A 11 2.99 4.93 -17.99
CA LYS A 11 2.71 4.14 -16.79
C LYS A 11 3.17 4.88 -15.55
N ALA A 12 2.47 4.64 -14.44
CA ALA A 12 2.86 5.12 -13.14
C ALA A 12 3.26 3.93 -12.26
N TRP A 13 4.33 4.10 -11.50
CA TRP A 13 4.77 3.15 -10.48
C TRP A 13 4.57 3.80 -9.13
N CYS A 14 3.92 3.08 -8.24
CA CYS A 14 3.71 3.53 -6.86
C CYS A 14 4.45 2.60 -5.91
N CYS A 15 5.11 3.18 -4.92
CA CYS A 15 5.73 2.42 -3.85
C CYS A 15 5.44 3.11 -2.53
N PHE A 16 4.97 2.36 -1.55
CA PHE A 16 4.79 2.89 -0.20
C PHE A 16 5.04 1.81 0.85
N SER A 17 5.36 2.26 2.06
CA SER A 17 5.56 1.39 3.21
C SER A 17 4.55 1.75 4.28
N VAL A 18 3.95 0.73 4.88
CA VAL A 18 3.07 0.91 6.03
C VAL A 18 3.76 0.30 7.25
N PHE A 19 4.20 1.15 8.16
CA PHE A 19 4.87 0.70 9.39
C PHE A 19 3.80 0.24 10.37
N TYR A 20 3.87 -1.03 10.74
CA TYR A 20 2.81 -1.64 11.53
C TYR A 20 3.38 -2.80 12.33
N SER A 21 2.89 -2.97 13.56
CA SER A 21 3.36 -4.02 14.44
C SER A 21 3.21 -5.40 13.82
N ARG A 22 4.27 -6.18 13.85
CA ARG A 22 4.30 -7.55 13.33
C ARG A 22 3.15 -8.40 13.86
N LYS A 23 2.77 -8.20 15.11
CA LYS A 23 1.67 -8.96 15.74
C LYS A 23 0.33 -8.76 15.04
N ALA A 24 0.17 -7.65 14.32
CA ALA A 24 -1.07 -7.30 13.65
C ALA A 24 -0.94 -7.33 12.11
N TRP A 25 0.12 -7.92 11.57
CA TRP A 25 0.31 -7.98 10.11
C TRP A 25 -0.82 -8.70 9.39
N GLY A 26 -1.48 -9.68 10.05
CA GLY A 26 -2.62 -10.36 9.44
C GLY A 26 -3.74 -9.39 9.05
N SER A 27 -4.07 -8.44 9.93
CA SER A 27 -5.08 -7.42 9.64
C SER A 27 -4.65 -6.49 8.53
N LEU A 28 -3.38 -6.09 8.54
CA LEU A 28 -2.82 -5.24 7.49
C LEU A 28 -2.81 -5.96 6.14
N LEU A 29 -2.44 -7.22 6.11
CA LEU A 29 -2.44 -8.02 4.90
C LEU A 29 -3.84 -8.14 4.31
N THR A 30 -4.85 -8.31 5.16
CA THR A 30 -6.25 -8.36 4.72
C THR A 30 -6.62 -7.08 3.98
N GLU A 31 -6.18 -5.92 4.49
CA GLU A 31 -6.44 -4.63 3.83
C GLU A 31 -5.70 -4.52 2.50
N VAL A 32 -4.45 -4.99 2.44
CA VAL A 32 -3.68 -5.01 1.18
C VAL A 32 -4.37 -5.87 0.14
N VAL A 33 -4.84 -7.06 0.52
CA VAL A 33 -5.56 -7.96 -0.39
C VAL A 33 -6.86 -7.32 -0.87
N SER A 34 -7.60 -6.66 0.01
CA SER A 34 -8.83 -5.95 -0.33
C SER A 34 -8.56 -4.86 -1.38
N PHE A 35 -7.52 -4.07 -1.16
CA PHE A 35 -7.11 -3.05 -2.12
C PHE A 35 -6.73 -3.67 -3.47
N TYR A 36 -5.92 -4.72 -3.46
CA TYR A 36 -5.53 -5.41 -4.68
C TYR A 36 -6.74 -5.90 -5.47
N ARG A 37 -7.68 -6.56 -4.79
CA ARG A 37 -8.88 -7.12 -5.45
C ARG A 37 -9.76 -6.05 -6.07
N GLU A 38 -9.84 -4.89 -5.44
CA GLU A 38 -10.66 -3.78 -5.96
C GLU A 38 -10.14 -3.27 -7.30
N PHE A 39 -8.81 -3.25 -7.47
CA PHE A 39 -8.17 -2.64 -8.63
C PHE A 39 -7.32 -3.61 -9.47
N GLN A 40 -7.43 -4.92 -9.22
CA GLN A 40 -6.53 -5.89 -9.86
C GLN A 40 -6.51 -5.80 -11.39
N SER A 41 -7.63 -5.46 -12.01
CA SER A 41 -7.71 -5.34 -13.47
C SER A 41 -6.92 -4.15 -14.03
N LEU A 42 -6.58 -3.18 -13.19
CA LEU A 42 -5.81 -2.00 -13.57
C LEU A 42 -4.31 -2.17 -13.39
N PHE A 43 -3.88 -3.14 -12.57
CA PHE A 43 -2.47 -3.31 -12.27
C PHE A 43 -1.76 -4.12 -13.35
N HIS A 44 -0.60 -3.61 -13.80
CA HIS A 44 0.34 -4.35 -14.63
C HIS A 44 1.31 -5.17 -13.79
N TYR A 45 1.55 -4.71 -12.56
CA TYR A 45 2.46 -5.33 -11.62
C TYR A 45 1.98 -5.02 -10.21
N PHE A 46 2.07 -6.00 -9.33
CA PHE A 46 1.73 -5.79 -7.92
C PHE A 46 2.54 -6.74 -7.05
N VAL A 47 3.23 -6.22 -6.06
CA VAL A 47 3.93 -7.00 -5.06
C VAL A 47 3.80 -6.35 -3.70
N ALA A 48 3.64 -7.17 -2.70
CA ALA A 48 3.65 -6.73 -1.31
C ALA A 48 4.51 -7.71 -0.52
N TYR A 49 5.38 -7.20 0.35
CA TYR A 49 6.18 -8.04 1.20
C TYR A 49 6.43 -7.39 2.55
N PHE A 50 6.65 -8.24 3.55
CA PHE A 50 6.96 -7.79 4.90
C PHE A 50 8.45 -7.63 5.07
N SER A 51 8.85 -6.63 5.84
CA SER A 51 10.24 -6.38 6.16
C SER A 51 10.36 -5.90 7.60
N GLU A 52 11.44 -6.29 8.24
CA GLU A 52 11.80 -5.84 9.58
C GLU A 52 12.97 -4.85 9.56
N GLN A 53 13.55 -4.60 8.38
CA GLN A 53 14.64 -3.66 8.25
C GLN A 53 14.14 -2.24 8.47
N GLN A 54 14.82 -1.50 9.35
CA GLN A 54 14.45 -0.12 9.71
C GLN A 54 13.05 0.00 10.31
N GLY A 55 12.57 -1.10 10.94
CA GLY A 55 11.26 -1.15 11.56
C GLY A 55 10.32 -2.10 10.85
N GLU A 56 9.39 -2.68 11.59
CA GLU A 56 8.43 -3.63 11.05
C GLU A 56 7.46 -2.93 10.10
N HIS A 57 7.43 -3.34 8.84
CA HIS A 57 6.53 -2.73 7.86
C HIS A 57 6.19 -3.69 6.73
N ILE A 58 5.13 -3.38 6.02
CA ILE A 58 4.84 -3.98 4.72
C ILE A 58 5.17 -2.96 3.63
N LYS A 59 5.85 -3.41 2.59
CA LYS A 59 6.16 -2.57 1.44
C LYS A 59 5.31 -3.03 0.27
N VAL A 60 4.60 -2.09 -0.36
CA VAL A 60 3.72 -2.36 -1.49
C VAL A 60 4.23 -1.60 -2.70
N THR A 61 4.39 -2.30 -3.82
CA THR A 61 4.83 -1.71 -5.08
C THR A 61 3.92 -2.20 -6.20
N PHE A 62 3.43 -1.28 -7.01
CA PHE A 62 2.57 -1.66 -8.13
C PHE A 62 2.66 -0.65 -9.27
N SER A 63 2.25 -1.07 -10.47
CA SER A 63 2.22 -0.21 -11.64
C SER A 63 0.85 -0.27 -12.31
N PHE A 64 0.50 0.82 -12.98
CA PHE A 64 -0.79 1.00 -13.63
C PHE A 64 -0.66 2.08 -14.70
N ASP A 65 -1.70 2.23 -15.54
CA ASP A 65 -1.71 3.28 -16.55
C ASP A 65 -1.90 4.65 -15.90
N ILE A 66 -1.13 5.63 -16.37
CA ILE A 66 -1.09 6.97 -15.78
C ILE A 66 -2.46 7.65 -15.72
N GLU A 67 -3.35 7.31 -16.64
CA GLU A 67 -4.72 7.86 -16.66
C GLU A 67 -5.54 7.52 -15.42
N ASN A 68 -5.15 6.46 -14.72
CA ASN A 68 -5.84 6.01 -13.50
C ASN A 68 -5.20 6.56 -12.22
N MET A 69 -4.21 7.44 -12.33
CA MET A 69 -3.40 7.88 -11.20
C MET A 69 -4.20 8.56 -10.10
N VAL A 70 -5.09 9.47 -10.46
CA VAL A 70 -5.87 10.21 -9.47
C VAL A 70 -6.77 9.26 -8.67
N GLU A 71 -7.47 8.37 -9.38
CA GLU A 71 -8.36 7.40 -8.74
C GLU A 71 -7.60 6.48 -7.79
N ILE A 72 -6.50 5.89 -8.27
CA ILE A 72 -5.72 4.95 -7.47
C ILE A 72 -5.09 5.66 -6.26
N GLN A 73 -4.56 6.87 -6.45
CA GLN A 73 -3.97 7.66 -5.38
C GLN A 73 -4.98 7.93 -4.26
N GLU A 74 -6.19 8.32 -4.62
CA GLU A 74 -7.27 8.56 -3.66
C GLU A 74 -7.67 7.27 -2.93
N ARG A 75 -7.70 6.15 -3.63
CA ARG A 75 -8.10 4.88 -3.04
C ARG A 75 -7.01 4.29 -2.14
N VAL A 76 -5.75 4.51 -2.44
CA VAL A 76 -4.67 4.15 -1.52
C VAL A 76 -4.84 4.89 -0.20
N ASP A 77 -5.07 6.20 -0.27
CA ASP A 77 -5.31 7.00 0.93
C ASP A 77 -6.54 6.50 1.70
N THR A 78 -7.65 6.29 1.00
CA THR A 78 -8.90 5.84 1.64
C THR A 78 -8.72 4.51 2.34
N HIS A 79 -8.09 3.52 1.67
CA HIS A 79 -7.88 2.22 2.28
C HIS A 79 -6.94 2.27 3.48
N PHE A 80 -5.78 2.87 3.32
CA PHE A 80 -4.72 2.72 4.31
C PHE A 80 -4.76 3.76 5.41
N LEU A 81 -5.14 5.00 5.12
CA LEU A 81 -5.30 5.99 6.18
C LEU A 81 -6.50 5.65 7.06
N LEU A 82 -7.60 5.20 6.47
CA LEU A 82 -8.76 4.77 7.23
C LEU A 82 -8.43 3.56 8.11
N PHE A 83 -7.72 2.58 7.54
CA PHE A 83 -7.26 1.41 8.29
C PHE A 83 -6.42 1.82 9.49
N LEU A 84 -5.43 2.70 9.28
CA LEU A 84 -4.53 3.14 10.34
C LEU A 84 -5.26 3.95 11.42
N ASN A 85 -6.29 4.70 11.04
CA ASN A 85 -7.10 5.44 12.00
C ASN A 85 -7.97 4.52 12.85
N GLN A 86 -8.52 3.46 12.26
CA GLN A 86 -9.37 2.50 12.96
C GLN A 86 -8.58 1.48 13.76
N LYS A 87 -7.40 1.12 13.29
CA LYS A 87 -6.56 0.09 13.89
C LYS A 87 -5.12 0.58 13.99
N PRO A 88 -4.86 1.57 14.85
CA PRO A 88 -3.51 2.13 14.97
C PRO A 88 -2.53 1.07 15.45
N SER A 89 -1.32 1.13 14.91
CA SER A 89 -0.26 0.24 15.36
C SER A 89 0.19 0.61 16.76
N VAL A 90 0.28 -0.38 17.63
CA VAL A 90 0.83 -0.19 18.97
C VAL A 90 2.25 -0.72 18.97
N HIS A 91 3.22 0.18 19.08
CA HIS A 91 4.61 -0.20 19.23
C HIS A 91 4.96 -0.17 20.72
N PRO A 92 5.45 -1.28 21.27
CA PRO A 92 5.97 -1.26 22.65
C PRO A 92 7.14 -0.30 22.70
N LYS A 93 7.08 0.61 23.63
CA LYS A 93 8.17 1.54 23.87
C LYS A 93 9.26 0.90 24.71
#